data_46c10014b1e3e94bfec3b059c093116c
#
_entry.id   46c10014b1e3e94bfec3b059c093116c
#
_cell.length_a   1.000
_cell.length_b   1.000
_cell.length_c   1.000
_cell.angle_alpha   90.00
_cell.angle_beta   90.00
_cell.angle_gamma   90.00
#
_symmetry.space_group_name_H-M   'P 1'
#
loop_
_entity.id
_entity.type
_entity.pdbx_description
1 polymer ?
#
loop_
_entity_poly.entity_id
_entity_poly.type
_entity_poly.pdbx_seq_one_letter_code
_entity_poly.pdbx_strand_id
1 'polypeptide(L)'
;NLYVKEQGQLKPDPLWDDQALFIKSERGLVIILGCAHRGVINTIRHAQKLTGEGAIYAVIGGTHLMAASQQQVDLTLAELLSFDIQRLGACHCTGLPASAMLAQTFGERFYFNNAGSRINL
;
A
#
# COMPACT_ATOMS: atom_id res chain seq x y z
N ASN A 1 11.26 -3.76 -13.05
CA ASN A 1 10.34 -3.20 -14.05
C ASN A 1 9.60 -4.37 -14.72
N LEU A 2 8.28 -4.24 -14.86
CA LEU A 2 7.43 -5.18 -15.59
C LEU A 2 7.27 -4.69 -17.03
N TYR A 3 7.18 -5.61 -17.98
CA TYR A 3 7.08 -5.31 -19.41
C TYR A 3 5.99 -6.15 -20.07
N VAL A 4 5.28 -5.56 -21.02
CA VAL A 4 4.37 -6.26 -21.91
C VAL A 4 4.98 -6.34 -23.31
N LYS A 5 4.61 -7.37 -24.08
CA LYS A 5 5.00 -7.50 -25.47
C LYS A 5 3.83 -7.05 -26.36
N GLU A 6 3.98 -5.89 -26.99
CA GLU A 6 3.03 -5.35 -27.95
C GLU A 6 3.67 -5.29 -29.34
N GLN A 7 3.01 -5.87 -30.34
CA GLN A 7 3.46 -5.89 -31.74
C GLN A 7 4.93 -6.33 -31.89
N GLY A 8 5.36 -7.30 -31.06
CA GLY A 8 6.73 -7.81 -31.06
C GLY A 8 7.77 -7.00 -30.28
N GLN A 9 7.41 -5.83 -29.78
CA GLN A 9 8.29 -4.96 -28.99
C GLN A 9 7.97 -5.07 -27.49
N LEU A 10 9.03 -5.00 -26.65
CA LEU A 10 8.88 -4.91 -25.20
C LEU A 10 8.63 -3.45 -24.81
N LYS A 11 7.54 -3.19 -24.10
CA LYS A 11 7.18 -1.88 -23.55
C LYS A 11 6.99 -2.00 -22.04
N PRO A 12 7.23 -0.93 -21.26
CA PRO A 12 6.85 -0.92 -19.85
C PRO A 12 5.39 -1.30 -19.68
N ASP A 13 5.11 -2.20 -18.74
CA ASP A 13 3.74 -2.60 -18.43
C ASP A 13 2.99 -1.43 -17.78
N PRO A 14 1.85 -0.99 -18.31
CA PRO A 14 1.05 0.07 -17.71
C PRO A 14 0.31 -0.38 -16.44
N LEU A 15 0.38 -1.67 -16.07
CA LEU A 15 -0.19 -2.26 -14.84
C LEU A 15 -1.69 -1.94 -14.69
N TRP A 16 -2.48 -2.16 -15.74
CA TRP A 16 -3.92 -1.93 -15.74
C TRP A 16 -4.70 -2.88 -14.84
N ASP A 17 -4.07 -4.00 -14.47
CA ASP A 17 -4.60 -5.04 -13.58
C ASP A 17 -4.34 -4.78 -12.09
N ASP A 18 -3.58 -3.73 -11.75
CA ASP A 18 -3.36 -3.36 -10.33
C ASP A 18 -4.66 -2.85 -9.70
N GLN A 19 -5.11 -3.53 -8.64
CA GLN A 19 -6.42 -3.30 -8.03
C GLN A 19 -6.31 -3.02 -6.55
N ALA A 20 -7.23 -2.17 -6.07
CA ALA A 20 -7.45 -1.92 -4.65
C ALA A 20 -8.95 -1.73 -4.38
N LEU A 21 -9.39 -2.10 -3.17
CA LEU A 21 -10.75 -1.87 -2.71
C LEU A 21 -10.76 -0.73 -1.69
N PHE A 22 -11.71 0.20 -1.83
CA PHE A 22 -11.89 1.33 -0.93
C PHE A 22 -13.24 1.23 -0.22
N ILE A 23 -13.23 1.26 1.11
CA ILE A 23 -14.43 1.16 1.94
C ILE A 23 -14.49 2.41 2.81
N LYS A 24 -15.61 3.14 2.77
CA LYS A 24 -15.92 4.20 3.73
C LYS A 24 -16.45 3.58 5.02
N SER A 25 -15.84 3.91 6.15
CA SER A 25 -16.30 3.52 7.47
C SER A 25 -16.53 4.76 8.35
N GLU A 26 -17.17 4.59 9.49
CA GLU A 26 -17.34 5.68 10.47
C GLU A 26 -16.00 6.20 11.03
N ARG A 27 -14.95 5.38 10.95
CA ARG A 27 -13.59 5.72 11.41
C ARG A 27 -12.70 6.34 10.34
N GLY A 28 -13.18 6.41 9.10
CA GLY A 28 -12.42 6.87 7.93
C GLY A 28 -12.27 5.78 6.87
N LEU A 29 -11.45 6.06 5.88
CA LEU A 29 -11.25 5.23 4.72
C LEU A 29 -10.45 3.96 5.06
N VAL A 30 -10.93 2.82 4.61
CA VAL A 30 -10.20 1.55 4.61
C VAL A 30 -9.78 1.24 3.20
N ILE A 31 -8.48 1.05 2.99
CA ILE A 31 -7.86 0.77 1.70
C ILE A 31 -7.29 -0.64 1.74
N ILE A 32 -7.84 -1.54 0.92
CA ILE A 32 -7.35 -2.91 0.79
C ILE A 32 -6.60 -3.03 -0.53
N LEU A 33 -5.32 -3.29 -0.44
CA LEU A 33 -4.40 -3.40 -1.55
C LEU A 33 -4.29 -4.86 -2.03
N GLY A 34 -4.12 -5.06 -3.34
CA GLY A 34 -3.48 -6.27 -3.86
C GLY A 34 -1.97 -6.21 -3.60
N CYS A 35 -1.22 -5.80 -4.61
CA CYS A 35 0.24 -5.61 -4.53
C CYS A 35 0.68 -4.14 -4.56
N ALA A 36 -0.20 -3.22 -4.96
CA ALA A 36 0.12 -1.82 -5.18
C ALA A 36 1.32 -1.61 -6.14
N HIS A 37 1.32 -2.30 -7.29
CA HIS A 37 2.37 -2.19 -8.31
C HIS A 37 2.52 -0.76 -8.84
N ARG A 38 1.44 0.03 -8.88
CA ARG A 38 1.44 1.45 -9.26
C ARG A 38 1.85 2.38 -8.14
N GLY A 39 2.23 1.84 -6.99
CA GLY A 39 2.71 2.54 -5.80
C GLY A 39 1.63 2.77 -4.76
N VAL A 40 1.91 2.36 -3.52
CA VAL A 40 0.99 2.49 -2.38
C VAL A 40 0.57 3.94 -2.14
N ILE A 41 1.47 4.90 -2.26
CA ILE A 41 1.19 6.34 -2.10
C ILE A 41 0.20 6.83 -3.17
N ASN A 42 0.41 6.43 -4.42
CA ASN A 42 -0.49 6.78 -5.53
C ASN A 42 -1.89 6.20 -5.29
N THR A 43 -1.97 4.96 -4.81
CA THR A 43 -3.23 4.29 -4.50
C THR A 43 -3.98 5.01 -3.38
N ILE A 44 -3.29 5.40 -2.29
CA ILE A 44 -3.88 6.18 -1.19
C ILE A 44 -4.43 7.53 -1.69
N ARG A 45 -3.62 8.29 -2.42
CA ARG A 45 -4.05 9.59 -2.99
C ARG A 45 -5.23 9.43 -3.94
N HIS A 46 -5.23 8.37 -4.75
CA HIS A 46 -6.34 8.06 -5.65
C HIS A 46 -7.61 7.71 -4.87
N ALA A 47 -7.50 6.90 -3.80
CA ALA A 47 -8.61 6.57 -2.92
C ALA A 47 -9.24 7.82 -2.30
N GLN A 48 -8.44 8.72 -1.72
CA GLN A 48 -8.91 9.99 -1.16
C GLN A 48 -9.61 10.85 -2.21
N LYS A 49 -9.01 10.99 -3.40
CA LYS A 49 -9.61 11.75 -4.51
C LYS A 49 -10.95 11.18 -4.97
N LEU A 50 -11.03 9.86 -5.12
CA LEU A 50 -12.22 9.18 -5.63
C LEU A 50 -13.38 9.19 -4.63
N THR A 51 -13.06 9.04 -3.34
CA THR A 51 -14.07 8.95 -2.27
C THR A 51 -14.44 10.29 -1.65
N GLY A 52 -13.60 11.32 -1.80
CA GLY A 52 -13.73 12.59 -1.09
C GLY A 52 -13.39 12.49 0.40
N GLU A 53 -12.87 11.34 0.88
CA GLU A 53 -12.57 11.08 2.29
C GLU A 53 -11.10 11.36 2.56
N GLY A 54 -10.82 12.25 3.53
CA GLY A 54 -9.45 12.60 3.92
C GLY A 54 -8.86 11.71 5.01
N ALA A 55 -9.70 11.28 5.96
CA ALA A 55 -9.28 10.46 7.07
C ALA A 55 -9.04 9.01 6.64
N ILE A 56 -7.91 8.42 7.07
CA ILE A 56 -7.56 7.03 6.73
C ILE A 56 -7.54 6.19 8.02
N TYR A 57 -8.50 5.29 8.15
CA TYR A 57 -8.50 4.35 9.26
C TYR A 57 -7.49 3.23 9.03
N ALA A 58 -7.52 2.56 7.88
CA ALA A 58 -6.64 1.42 7.65
C ALA A 58 -6.11 1.35 6.20
N VAL A 59 -4.86 0.94 6.08
CA VAL A 59 -4.25 0.50 4.82
C VAL A 59 -3.77 -0.94 5.02
N ILE A 60 -4.24 -1.87 4.20
CA ILE A 60 -4.05 -3.31 4.39
C ILE A 60 -3.62 -3.95 3.07
N GLY A 61 -2.60 -4.78 3.08
CA GLY A 61 -2.21 -5.57 1.91
C GLY A 61 -0.74 -5.46 1.53
N GLY A 62 -0.45 -5.73 0.25
CA GLY A 62 0.90 -5.65 -0.30
C GLY A 62 1.28 -4.23 -0.70
N THR A 63 2.51 -3.82 -0.41
CA THR A 63 3.02 -2.47 -0.73
C THR A 63 4.11 -2.48 -1.80
N HIS A 64 4.41 -3.66 -2.34
CA HIS A 64 5.43 -3.88 -3.38
C HIS A 64 6.83 -3.31 -3.06
N LEU A 65 7.22 -3.28 -1.77
CA LEU A 65 8.50 -2.73 -1.33
C LEU A 65 9.64 -3.74 -1.25
N MET A 66 9.36 -5.04 -1.45
CA MET A 66 10.37 -6.11 -1.31
C MET A 66 11.60 -5.91 -2.20
N ALA A 67 11.42 -5.37 -3.41
CA ALA A 67 12.49 -5.12 -4.38
C ALA A 67 12.81 -3.62 -4.54
N ALA A 68 12.28 -2.76 -3.67
CA ALA A 68 12.54 -1.33 -3.71
C ALA A 68 13.95 -0.99 -3.22
N SER A 69 14.54 0.09 -3.74
CA SER A 69 15.78 0.63 -3.20
C SER A 69 15.54 1.21 -1.79
N GLN A 70 16.59 1.30 -0.97
CA GLN A 70 16.50 1.93 0.35
C GLN A 70 15.90 3.33 0.26
N GLN A 71 16.37 4.15 -0.67
CA GLN A 71 15.85 5.50 -0.90
C GLN A 71 14.34 5.50 -1.19
N GLN A 72 13.86 4.55 -1.99
CA GLN A 72 12.42 4.43 -2.29
C GLN A 72 11.62 4.02 -1.04
N VAL A 73 12.16 3.12 -0.23
CA VAL A 73 11.53 2.72 1.05
C VAL A 73 11.44 3.92 1.98
N ASP A 74 12.54 4.68 2.17
CA ASP A 74 12.60 5.85 3.06
C ASP A 74 11.60 6.93 2.63
N LEU A 75 11.53 7.25 1.34
CA LEU A 75 10.55 8.19 0.79
C LEU A 75 9.10 7.71 1.00
N THR A 76 8.86 6.42 0.80
CA THR A 76 7.53 5.83 1.01
C THR A 76 7.12 5.90 2.49
N LEU A 77 8.04 5.62 3.42
CA LEU A 77 7.79 5.73 4.87
C LEU A 77 7.43 7.16 5.27
N ALA A 78 8.19 8.13 4.79
CA ALA A 78 7.95 9.55 5.07
C ALA A 78 6.55 10.00 4.57
N GLU A 79 6.18 9.60 3.36
CA GLU A 79 4.87 9.89 2.79
C GLU A 79 3.73 9.18 3.53
N LEU A 80 3.91 7.91 3.90
CA LEU A 80 2.91 7.16 4.67
C LEU A 80 2.62 7.82 6.03
N LEU A 81 3.63 8.37 6.70
CA LEU A 81 3.46 9.09 7.95
C LEU A 81 2.62 10.36 7.79
N SER A 82 2.68 11.01 6.62
CA SER A 82 1.93 12.26 6.35
C SER A 82 0.41 12.05 6.23
N PHE A 83 -0.04 10.81 6.00
CA PHE A 83 -1.47 10.48 5.85
C PHE A 83 -2.21 10.21 7.17
N ASP A 84 -1.54 10.25 8.32
CA ASP A 84 -2.12 9.93 9.63
C ASP A 84 -2.92 8.61 9.65
N ILE A 85 -2.33 7.56 9.10
CA ILE A 85 -2.93 6.23 9.03
C ILE A 85 -3.04 5.65 10.43
N GLN A 86 -4.25 5.24 10.86
CA GLN A 86 -4.52 4.70 12.18
C GLN A 86 -4.09 3.23 12.31
N ARG A 87 -4.18 2.46 11.23
CA ARG A 87 -3.83 1.03 11.16
C ARG A 87 -3.12 0.70 9.85
N LEU A 88 -1.96 0.11 9.93
CA LEU A 88 -1.19 -0.32 8.75
C LEU A 88 -0.90 -1.82 8.83
N GLY A 89 -1.57 -2.60 8.01
CA GLY A 89 -1.41 -4.05 7.93
C GLY A 89 -0.67 -4.46 6.67
N ALA A 90 0.64 -4.69 6.76
CA ALA A 90 1.43 -5.08 5.59
C ALA A 90 1.61 -6.60 5.48
N CYS A 91 1.66 -7.09 4.23
CA CYS A 91 1.89 -8.50 3.93
C CYS A 91 2.47 -8.69 2.52
N HIS A 92 2.56 -9.96 2.11
CA HIS A 92 2.83 -10.38 0.74
C HIS A 92 4.10 -9.73 0.16
N CYS A 93 3.97 -8.96 -0.92
CA CYS A 93 5.08 -8.32 -1.63
C CYS A 93 5.72 -7.12 -0.91
N THR A 94 5.31 -6.81 0.30
CA THR A 94 6.03 -5.84 1.15
C THR A 94 7.42 -6.34 1.51
N GLY A 95 7.57 -7.65 1.77
CA GLY A 95 8.81 -8.28 2.18
C GLY A 95 9.17 -7.99 3.64
N LEU A 96 9.96 -8.88 4.25
CA LEU A 96 10.32 -8.77 5.66
C LEU A 96 11.14 -7.51 6.01
N PRO A 97 12.17 -7.11 5.23
CA PRO A 97 12.95 -5.91 5.56
C PRO A 97 12.08 -4.64 5.61
N ALA A 98 11.27 -4.40 4.58
CA ALA A 98 10.37 -3.24 4.55
C ALA A 98 9.29 -3.32 5.64
N SER A 99 8.76 -4.51 5.93
CA SER A 99 7.80 -4.70 7.03
C SER A 99 8.42 -4.39 8.40
N ALA A 100 9.67 -4.73 8.63
CA ALA A 100 10.38 -4.39 9.87
C ALA A 100 10.54 -2.86 10.01
N MET A 101 10.89 -2.16 8.94
CA MET A 101 10.98 -0.69 8.92
C MET A 101 9.61 -0.03 9.16
N LEU A 102 8.54 -0.55 8.55
CA LEU A 102 7.17 -0.11 8.79
C LEU A 102 6.77 -0.32 10.26
N ALA A 103 7.10 -1.49 10.84
CA ALA A 103 6.82 -1.79 12.24
C ALA A 103 7.54 -0.82 13.18
N GLN A 104 8.81 -0.53 12.93
CA GLN A 104 9.58 0.43 13.72
C GLN A 104 9.01 1.85 13.61
N THR A 105 8.59 2.25 12.41
CA THR A 105 8.09 3.61 12.12
C THR A 105 6.68 3.84 12.66
N PHE A 106 5.79 2.86 12.54
CA PHE A 106 4.38 3.00 12.91
C PHE A 106 4.06 2.48 14.33
N GLY A 107 4.96 1.71 14.95
CA GLY A 107 4.76 1.17 16.29
C GLY A 107 3.46 0.38 16.41
N GLU A 108 2.64 0.71 17.41
CA GLU A 108 1.36 0.02 17.67
C GLU A 108 0.32 0.14 16.57
N ARG A 109 0.49 1.07 15.64
CA ARG A 109 -0.38 1.20 14.45
C ARG A 109 -0.08 0.17 13.37
N PHE A 110 1.10 -0.47 13.43
CA PHE A 110 1.50 -1.50 12.47
C PHE A 110 1.14 -2.91 12.97
N TYR A 111 0.78 -3.77 12.04
CA TYR A 111 0.70 -5.22 12.29
C TYR A 111 1.06 -6.01 11.03
N PHE A 112 1.60 -7.21 11.23
CA PHE A 112 1.79 -8.17 10.14
C PHE A 112 0.44 -8.76 9.76
N ASN A 113 -0.04 -8.44 8.56
CA ASN A 113 -1.33 -8.92 8.06
C ASN A 113 -1.21 -10.33 7.48
N ASN A 114 -0.94 -11.31 8.34
CA ASN A 114 -0.82 -12.71 7.96
C ASN A 114 -2.19 -13.36 7.79
N ALA A 115 -2.22 -14.57 7.18
CA ALA A 115 -3.44 -15.37 7.09
C ALA A 115 -4.05 -15.57 8.49
N GLY A 116 -5.34 -15.28 8.63
CA GLY A 116 -6.05 -15.34 9.92
C GLY A 116 -6.07 -14.03 10.71
N SER A 117 -5.33 -12.98 10.29
CA SER A 117 -5.46 -11.65 10.90
C SER A 117 -6.87 -11.10 10.75
N ARG A 118 -7.34 -10.39 11.77
CA ARG A 118 -8.66 -9.74 11.78
C ARG A 118 -8.51 -8.27 12.14
N ILE A 119 -9.29 -7.42 11.48
CA ILE A 119 -9.42 -6.01 11.81
C ILE A 119 -10.92 -5.69 11.97
N ASN A 120 -11.27 -4.96 13.02
CA ASN A 120 -12.64 -4.46 13.23
C ASN A 120 -12.73 -3.05 12.62
N LEU A 121 -13.70 -2.86 11.74
CA LEU A 121 -13.99 -1.60 11.05
C LEU A 121 -14.94 -0.73 11.87
#